data_1d174ee67917174dd607040d25cdecbd
#
_entry.id   1d174ee67917174dd607040d25cdecbd
#
_cell.length_a   1.000
_cell.length_b   1.000
_cell.length_c   1.000
_cell.angle_alpha   90.00
_cell.angle_beta   90.00
_cell.angle_gamma   90.00
#
_symmetry.space_group_name_H-M   'P 1'
#
loop_
_entity.id
_entity.type
_entity.pdbx_description
1 polymer ?
#
loop_
_entity_poly.entity_id
_entity_poly.type
_entity_poly.pdbx_seq_one_letter_code
_entity_poly.pdbx_strand_id
1 'polypeptide(L)'
;MACDLTKGRALNCKDVVGGLVRAWLIDFGDLGTVTQTDDEITDVSGTFNAYQYDLKGTNSLEQAITSSRENGTTFFEQTITLTLPKLTKEDNKEFKLLAHSRPHLALEDRNGNFMLCGLEHGCEVTGGSISTGTNFGDLSGYTLTLAATEAKPANF
;
A
#
# COMPACT_ATOMS: atom_id res chain seq x y z
N MET A 1 27.30 7.62 -2.75
CA MET A 1 26.45 6.65 -2.00
C MET A 1 27.28 5.41 -1.73
N ALA A 2 27.38 5.03 -0.50
CA ALA A 2 28.01 3.77 -0.14
C ALA A 2 27.10 2.60 -0.47
N CYS A 3 27.65 1.55 -1.05
CA CYS A 3 26.90 0.33 -1.36
C CYS A 3 27.15 -0.76 -0.32
N ASP A 4 27.68 -0.39 0.84
CA ASP A 4 28.08 -1.31 1.89
C ASP A 4 26.95 -1.53 2.90
N LEU A 5 26.86 -2.75 3.37
CA LEU A 5 25.91 -3.08 4.43
C LEU A 5 26.42 -2.51 5.77
N THR A 6 25.50 -2.04 6.60
CA THR A 6 25.82 -1.40 7.88
C THR A 6 25.37 -2.17 9.09
N LYS A 7 24.50 -3.19 8.92
CA LYS A 7 23.87 -3.87 10.04
C LYS A 7 23.57 -5.32 9.73
N GLY A 8 23.74 -6.17 10.72
CA GLY A 8 23.25 -7.54 10.70
C GLY A 8 21.90 -7.68 11.37
N ARG A 9 21.39 -8.90 11.38
CA ARG A 9 20.10 -9.20 11.99
C ARG A 9 20.15 -10.53 12.73
N ALA A 10 19.72 -10.52 13.98
CA ALA A 10 19.58 -11.75 14.77
C ALA A 10 18.23 -12.42 14.49
N LEU A 11 18.13 -13.69 14.86
CA LEU A 11 16.86 -14.40 14.76
C LEU A 11 15.90 -13.88 15.83
N ASN A 12 14.75 -13.40 15.39
CA ASN A 12 13.73 -12.83 16.26
C ASN A 12 12.79 -13.90 16.82
N CYS A 13 12.04 -13.55 17.85
CA CYS A 13 11.00 -14.40 18.40
C CYS A 13 9.82 -14.52 17.43
N LYS A 14 9.02 -15.57 17.60
CA LYS A 14 7.84 -15.82 16.76
C LYS A 14 6.62 -15.10 17.32
N ASP A 15 6.66 -13.77 17.29
CA ASP A 15 5.62 -12.92 17.88
C ASP A 15 4.93 -12.01 16.89
N VAL A 16 5.09 -12.25 15.60
CA VAL A 16 4.45 -11.44 14.55
C VAL A 16 3.36 -12.22 13.81
N VAL A 17 2.41 -11.48 13.26
CA VAL A 17 1.30 -12.03 12.47
C VAL A 17 1.21 -11.30 11.16
N GLY A 18 0.62 -11.96 10.15
CA GLY A 18 0.49 -11.38 8.82
C GLY A 18 -0.82 -10.64 8.61
N GLY A 19 -0.85 -9.81 7.59
CA GLY A 19 -2.04 -9.14 7.08
C GLY A 19 -2.12 -7.66 7.42
N LEU A 20 -3.09 -6.98 6.81
CA LEU A 20 -3.35 -5.56 6.99
C LEU A 20 -4.63 -5.34 7.79
N VAL A 21 -4.68 -4.26 8.56
CA VAL A 21 -5.84 -3.86 9.36
C VAL A 21 -6.60 -2.72 8.70
N ARG A 22 -5.91 -1.69 8.26
CA ARG A 22 -6.50 -0.48 7.69
C ARG A 22 -5.66 0.04 6.54
N ALA A 23 -6.34 0.77 5.66
CA ALA A 23 -5.69 1.51 4.60
C ALA A 23 -6.26 2.94 4.58
N TRP A 24 -5.43 3.91 4.30
CA TRP A 24 -5.84 5.30 4.09
C TRP A 24 -5.41 5.70 2.69
N LEU A 25 -6.36 6.21 1.91
CA LEU A 25 -6.12 6.72 0.57
C LEU A 25 -6.02 8.24 0.62
N ILE A 26 -4.97 8.78 0.03
CA ILE A 26 -4.69 10.21 0.00
C ILE A 26 -4.50 10.61 -1.45
N ASP A 27 -5.17 11.66 -1.91
CA ASP A 27 -5.06 12.13 -3.29
C ASP A 27 -3.62 12.49 -3.65
N PHE A 28 -3.22 12.17 -4.88
CA PHE A 28 -1.86 12.46 -5.35
C PHE A 28 -1.58 13.96 -5.34
N GLY A 29 -0.46 14.32 -4.75
CA GLY A 29 -0.03 15.71 -4.65
C GLY A 29 -0.54 16.45 -3.41
N ASP A 30 -1.47 15.86 -2.65
CA ASP A 30 -1.98 16.47 -1.43
C ASP A 30 -1.05 16.30 -0.23
N LEU A 31 -0.13 15.34 -0.29
CA LEU A 31 0.93 15.26 0.70
C LEU A 31 1.85 16.46 0.57
N GLY A 32 2.03 17.20 1.65
CA GLY A 32 3.00 18.29 1.69
C GLY A 32 4.42 17.75 1.79
N THR A 33 5.26 18.43 2.57
CA THR A 33 6.62 17.97 2.80
C THR A 33 6.60 16.76 3.72
N VAL A 34 7.20 15.66 3.26
CA VAL A 34 7.38 14.45 4.06
C VAL A 34 8.79 14.46 4.61
N THR A 35 8.92 14.48 5.93
CA THR A 35 10.20 14.47 6.60
C THR A 35 10.59 13.04 6.93
N GLN A 36 11.76 12.62 6.45
CA GLN A 36 12.28 11.27 6.66
C GLN A 36 13.61 11.34 7.42
N THR A 37 13.74 10.52 8.43
CA THR A 37 14.98 10.37 9.20
C THR A 37 15.26 8.88 9.35
N ASP A 38 16.46 8.44 8.92
CA ASP A 38 16.87 7.02 8.98
C ASP A 38 15.86 6.07 8.33
N ASP A 39 15.33 6.44 7.15
CA ASP A 39 14.32 5.70 6.41
C ASP A 39 12.98 5.55 7.15
N GLU A 40 12.74 6.40 8.12
CA GLU A 40 11.46 6.50 8.82
C GLU A 40 10.80 7.83 8.53
N ILE A 41 9.49 7.82 8.30
CA ILE A 41 8.72 9.03 8.11
C ILE A 41 8.38 9.60 9.49
N THR A 42 8.96 10.75 9.81
CA THR A 42 8.77 11.39 11.11
C THR A 42 7.67 12.43 11.11
N ASP A 43 7.40 13.04 9.96
CA ASP A 43 6.38 14.07 9.83
C ASP A 43 5.90 14.20 8.39
N VAL A 44 4.63 14.55 8.23
CA VAL A 44 4.01 14.87 6.95
C VAL A 44 3.31 16.21 7.11
N SER A 45 3.83 17.24 6.46
CA SER A 45 3.22 18.56 6.48
C SER A 45 2.20 18.72 5.36
N GLY A 46 1.29 19.66 5.52
CA GLY A 46 0.25 19.94 4.54
C GLY A 46 -1.12 19.56 5.06
N THR A 47 -2.14 20.07 4.38
CA THR A 47 -3.54 19.75 4.69
C THR A 47 -4.05 18.77 3.65
N PHE A 48 -4.40 17.57 4.08
CA PHE A 48 -4.93 16.54 3.18
C PHE A 48 -6.04 15.76 3.87
N ASN A 49 -6.88 15.13 3.05
CA ASN A 49 -7.91 14.23 3.51
C ASN A 49 -7.44 12.79 3.29
N ALA A 50 -7.38 12.03 4.36
CA ALA A 50 -7.06 10.61 4.29
C ALA A 50 -8.36 9.81 4.46
N TYR A 51 -8.72 9.06 3.43
CA TYR A 51 -9.94 8.27 3.43
C TYR A 51 -9.63 6.88 3.97
N GLN A 52 -10.18 6.55 5.12
CA GLN A 52 -9.90 5.31 5.80
C GLN A 52 -10.78 4.17 5.29
N TYR A 53 -10.16 3.04 5.03
CA TYR A 53 -10.83 1.78 4.73
C TYR A 53 -10.42 0.75 5.76
N ASP A 54 -11.40 0.20 6.46
CA ASP A 54 -11.17 -0.90 7.39
C ASP A 54 -11.08 -2.20 6.61
N LEU A 55 -10.03 -2.96 6.87
CA LEU A 55 -9.71 -4.18 6.14
C LEU A 55 -9.89 -5.40 7.04
N LYS A 56 -10.55 -6.42 6.50
CA LYS A 56 -10.69 -7.69 7.18
C LYS A 56 -10.62 -8.81 6.15
N GLY A 57 -10.00 -9.91 6.52
CA GLY A 57 -9.84 -11.03 5.62
C GLY A 57 -8.50 -10.99 4.89
N THR A 58 -8.51 -11.30 3.60
CA THR A 58 -7.28 -11.43 2.81
C THR A 58 -6.86 -10.08 2.22
N ASN A 59 -5.93 -9.41 2.89
CA ASN A 59 -5.37 -8.13 2.45
C ASN A 59 -3.87 -8.17 2.67
N SER A 60 -3.10 -7.68 1.70
CA SER A 60 -1.65 -7.77 1.79
C SER A 60 -0.95 -6.64 1.06
N LEU A 61 0.25 -6.34 1.52
CA LEU A 61 1.25 -5.55 0.80
C LEU A 61 2.45 -6.44 0.56
N GLU A 62 2.86 -6.52 -0.67
CA GLU A 62 4.08 -7.22 -1.05
C GLU A 62 4.98 -6.26 -1.82
N GLN A 63 6.24 -6.22 -1.45
CA GLN A 63 7.23 -5.40 -2.12
C GLN A 63 8.27 -6.32 -2.75
N ALA A 64 8.37 -6.28 -4.07
CA ALA A 64 9.34 -7.06 -4.81
C ALA A 64 10.54 -6.18 -5.15
N ILE A 65 11.73 -6.72 -4.93
CA ILE A 65 12.98 -6.05 -5.28
C ILE A 65 13.38 -6.50 -6.68
N THR A 66 13.44 -5.55 -7.62
CA THR A 66 13.88 -5.82 -8.97
C THR A 66 15.19 -5.10 -9.24
N SER A 67 16.22 -5.87 -9.58
CA SER A 67 17.55 -5.32 -9.77
C SER A 67 18.18 -5.89 -11.03
N SER A 68 18.82 -5.03 -11.81
CA SER A 68 19.54 -5.43 -13.01
C SER A 68 20.93 -4.79 -13.02
N ARG A 69 21.95 -5.62 -13.01
CA ARG A 69 23.32 -5.14 -13.07
C ARG A 69 23.68 -4.61 -14.46
N GLU A 70 23.13 -5.25 -15.49
CA GLU A 70 23.37 -4.83 -16.87
C GLU A 70 22.83 -3.43 -17.16
N ASN A 71 21.63 -3.13 -16.65
CA ASN A 71 21.01 -1.83 -16.80
C ASN A 71 21.40 -0.84 -15.70
N GLY A 72 22.08 -1.32 -14.65
CA GLY A 72 22.44 -0.49 -13.51
C GLY A 72 21.24 0.01 -12.71
N THR A 73 20.14 -0.73 -12.69
CA THR A 73 18.88 -0.31 -12.07
C THR A 73 18.48 -1.19 -10.91
N THR A 74 17.87 -0.57 -9.90
CA THR A 74 17.22 -1.26 -8.79
C THR A 74 15.98 -0.47 -8.41
N PHE A 75 14.85 -1.15 -8.31
CA PHE A 75 13.61 -0.52 -7.89
C PHE A 75 12.74 -1.50 -7.09
N PHE A 76 11.74 -0.95 -6.44
CA PHE A 76 10.85 -1.72 -5.59
C PHE A 76 9.42 -1.61 -6.14
N GLU A 77 8.85 -2.75 -6.49
CA GLU A 77 7.45 -2.84 -6.90
C GLU A 77 6.60 -3.15 -5.68
N GLN A 78 5.68 -2.24 -5.38
CA GLN A 78 4.77 -2.38 -4.25
C GLN A 78 3.42 -2.83 -4.80
N THR A 79 2.99 -4.02 -4.40
CA THR A 79 1.70 -4.57 -4.82
C THR A 79 0.80 -4.71 -3.60
N ILE A 80 -0.35 -4.05 -3.64
CA ILE A 80 -1.30 -4.03 -2.55
C ILE A 80 -2.59 -4.71 -3.02
N THR A 81 -3.05 -5.70 -2.28
CA THR A 81 -4.32 -6.38 -2.55
C THR A 81 -5.28 -6.09 -1.42
N LEU A 82 -6.43 -5.51 -1.76
CA LEU A 82 -7.48 -5.17 -0.81
C LEU A 82 -8.75 -5.92 -1.16
N THR A 83 -9.38 -6.51 -0.13
CA THR A 83 -10.67 -7.18 -0.27
C THR A 83 -11.68 -6.46 0.60
N LEU A 84 -12.71 -5.90 -0.02
CA LEU A 84 -13.74 -5.12 0.65
C LEU A 84 -15.09 -5.82 0.43
N PRO A 85 -15.67 -6.42 1.47
CA PRO A 85 -16.97 -7.07 1.33
C PRO A 85 -18.10 -6.05 1.25
N LYS A 86 -19.23 -6.50 0.71
CA LYS A 86 -20.46 -5.74 0.54
C LYS A 86 -20.39 -4.68 -0.57
N LEU A 87 -21.33 -4.74 -1.49
CA LEU A 87 -21.49 -3.78 -2.56
C LEU A 87 -22.40 -2.63 -2.11
N THR A 88 -21.99 -1.39 -2.35
CA THR A 88 -22.83 -0.21 -2.10
C THR A 88 -22.74 0.75 -3.28
N LYS A 89 -23.73 1.64 -3.40
CA LYS A 89 -23.74 2.66 -4.46
C LYS A 89 -22.60 3.65 -4.29
N GLU A 90 -22.35 4.06 -3.06
CA GLU A 90 -21.32 5.03 -2.72
C GLU A 90 -19.94 4.46 -3.05
N ASP A 91 -19.70 3.20 -2.72
CA ASP A 91 -18.43 2.54 -3.00
C ASP A 91 -18.20 2.37 -4.49
N ASN A 92 -19.24 2.04 -5.26
CA ASN A 92 -19.12 1.97 -6.71
C ASN A 92 -18.68 3.29 -7.31
N LYS A 93 -19.22 4.39 -6.84
CA LYS A 93 -18.84 5.74 -7.27
C LYS A 93 -17.38 6.04 -6.91
N GLU A 94 -16.98 5.76 -5.68
CA GLU A 94 -15.63 6.01 -5.22
C GLU A 94 -14.59 5.17 -5.96
N PHE A 95 -14.88 3.90 -6.23
CA PHE A 95 -13.95 3.03 -6.93
C PHE A 95 -13.85 3.36 -8.41
N LYS A 96 -14.90 3.92 -9.00
CA LYS A 96 -14.83 4.46 -10.36
C LYS A 96 -13.83 5.62 -10.43
N LEU A 97 -13.88 6.51 -9.45
CA LEU A 97 -12.92 7.61 -9.35
C LEU A 97 -11.52 7.10 -9.06
N LEU A 98 -11.39 6.13 -8.17
CA LEU A 98 -10.11 5.54 -7.79
C LEU A 98 -9.41 4.88 -8.99
N ALA A 99 -10.16 4.25 -9.88
CA ALA A 99 -9.58 3.60 -11.06
C ALA A 99 -8.88 4.59 -12.01
N HIS A 100 -9.22 5.87 -11.93
CA HIS A 100 -8.61 6.92 -12.75
C HIS A 100 -7.61 7.79 -11.99
N SER A 101 -7.39 7.55 -10.71
CA SER A 101 -6.52 8.37 -9.87
C SER A 101 -5.24 7.63 -9.49
N ARG A 102 -4.31 8.37 -8.89
CA ARG A 102 -3.04 7.84 -8.38
C ARG A 102 -2.88 8.21 -6.92
N PRO A 103 -3.60 7.57 -5.99
CA PRO A 103 -3.51 7.96 -4.60
C PRO A 103 -2.20 7.53 -3.95
N HIS A 104 -1.80 8.26 -2.91
CA HIS A 104 -0.85 7.74 -1.93
C HIS A 104 -1.61 6.81 -1.00
N LEU A 105 -0.96 5.74 -0.57
CA LEU A 105 -1.62 4.72 0.23
C LEU A 105 -0.83 4.47 1.51
N ALA A 106 -1.43 4.81 2.64
CA ALA A 106 -0.89 4.49 3.95
C ALA A 106 -1.56 3.23 4.48
N LEU A 107 -0.76 2.30 4.96
CA LEU A 107 -1.24 0.99 5.40
C LEU A 107 -0.82 0.73 6.84
N GLU A 108 -1.70 0.10 7.59
CA GLU A 108 -1.41 -0.41 8.93
C GLU A 108 -1.49 -1.93 8.92
N ASP A 109 -0.44 -2.60 9.37
CA ASP A 109 -0.46 -4.05 9.50
C ASP A 109 -0.94 -4.48 10.89
N ARG A 110 -1.07 -5.80 11.09
CA ARG A 110 -1.55 -6.36 12.35
C ARG A 110 -0.53 -6.29 13.48
N ASN A 111 0.69 -5.91 13.18
CA ASN A 111 1.76 -5.76 14.17
C ASN A 111 1.92 -4.31 14.62
N GLY A 112 1.07 -3.41 14.13
CA GLY A 112 1.14 -1.99 14.47
C GLY A 112 2.11 -1.17 13.65
N ASN A 113 2.64 -1.70 12.56
CA ASN A 113 3.51 -0.97 11.64
C ASN A 113 2.67 -0.17 10.65
N PHE A 114 3.09 1.06 10.39
CA PHE A 114 2.48 1.93 9.38
C PHE A 114 3.46 2.08 8.23
N MET A 115 2.97 1.93 7.00
CA MET A 115 3.80 2.05 5.80
C MET A 115 3.12 2.97 4.81
N LEU A 116 3.90 3.85 4.19
CA LEU A 116 3.40 4.76 3.15
C LEU A 116 3.88 4.29 1.79
N CYS A 117 2.95 3.82 0.98
CA CYS A 117 3.21 3.33 -0.37
C CYS A 117 2.95 4.44 -1.40
N GLY A 118 3.69 4.40 -2.49
CA GLY A 118 3.50 5.35 -3.57
C GLY A 118 3.90 6.77 -3.20
N LEU A 119 4.97 6.95 -2.43
CA LEU A 119 5.37 8.24 -1.89
C LEU A 119 5.65 9.28 -2.98
N GLU A 120 6.40 8.91 -4.02
CA GLU A 120 6.80 9.85 -5.07
C GLU A 120 5.92 9.76 -6.31
N HIS A 121 5.52 8.56 -6.69
CA HIS A 121 4.81 8.30 -7.95
C HIS A 121 3.34 7.95 -7.78
N GLY A 122 2.89 7.71 -6.56
CA GLY A 122 1.52 7.28 -6.29
C GLY A 122 1.30 5.82 -6.62
N CYS A 123 0.14 5.29 -6.19
CA CYS A 123 -0.30 3.94 -6.50
C CYS A 123 -1.34 3.99 -7.60
N GLU A 124 -1.34 2.99 -8.48
CA GLU A 124 -2.35 2.86 -9.53
C GLU A 124 -3.14 1.57 -9.33
N VAL A 125 -4.44 1.62 -9.61
CA VAL A 125 -5.26 0.42 -9.64
C VAL A 125 -4.95 -0.33 -10.94
N THR A 126 -4.28 -1.46 -10.82
CA THR A 126 -3.87 -2.27 -11.98
C THR A 126 -4.85 -3.37 -12.32
N GLY A 127 -5.73 -3.70 -11.40
CA GLY A 127 -6.69 -4.77 -11.60
C GLY A 127 -7.67 -4.87 -10.44
N GLY A 128 -8.49 -5.89 -10.51
CA GLY A 128 -9.48 -6.14 -9.49
C GLY A 128 -10.79 -6.56 -10.10
N SER A 129 -11.77 -6.79 -9.25
CA SER A 129 -13.09 -7.18 -9.70
C SER A 129 -14.17 -6.69 -8.75
N ILE A 130 -15.34 -6.48 -9.33
CA ILE A 130 -16.57 -6.24 -8.58
C ILE A 130 -17.42 -7.48 -8.78
N SER A 131 -17.75 -8.19 -7.71
CA SER A 131 -18.42 -9.49 -7.79
C SER A 131 -19.61 -9.58 -6.84
N THR A 132 -20.70 -10.16 -7.33
CA THR A 132 -21.86 -10.46 -6.50
C THR A 132 -21.75 -11.83 -5.83
N GLY A 133 -20.83 -12.68 -6.31
CA GLY A 133 -20.79 -14.07 -5.90
C GLY A 133 -21.91 -14.90 -6.54
N THR A 134 -21.84 -16.21 -6.40
CA THR A 134 -22.87 -17.14 -6.91
C THR A 134 -23.48 -17.96 -5.79
N ASN A 135 -22.68 -18.43 -4.84
CA ASN A 135 -23.13 -19.18 -3.68
C ASN A 135 -23.23 -18.29 -2.45
N PHE A 136 -23.93 -18.73 -1.42
CA PHE A 136 -24.10 -17.93 -0.21
C PHE A 136 -22.77 -17.59 0.48
N GLY A 137 -21.78 -18.47 0.38
CA GLY A 137 -20.47 -18.25 1.00
C GLY A 137 -19.47 -17.46 0.16
N ASP A 138 -19.84 -17.07 -1.07
CA ASP A 138 -18.94 -16.35 -1.96
C ASP A 138 -18.85 -14.88 -1.57
N LEU A 139 -17.74 -14.25 -1.96
CA LEU A 139 -17.54 -12.82 -1.75
C LEU A 139 -18.49 -12.01 -2.63
N SER A 140 -19.30 -11.18 -1.98
CA SER A 140 -20.05 -10.13 -2.67
C SER A 140 -19.41 -8.79 -2.29
N GLY A 141 -18.58 -8.25 -3.14
CA GLY A 141 -17.80 -7.07 -2.80
C GLY A 141 -16.75 -6.74 -3.85
N TYR A 142 -15.69 -6.10 -3.40
CA TYR A 142 -14.64 -5.58 -4.26
C TYR A 142 -13.31 -6.24 -3.93
N THR A 143 -12.58 -6.61 -4.96
CA THR A 143 -11.17 -6.99 -4.86
C THR A 143 -10.38 -5.98 -5.67
N LEU A 144 -9.46 -5.28 -5.02
CA LEU A 144 -8.65 -4.25 -5.67
C LEU A 144 -7.19 -4.64 -5.61
N THR A 145 -6.49 -4.45 -6.71
CA THR A 145 -5.04 -4.60 -6.77
C THR A 145 -4.44 -3.27 -7.19
N LEU A 146 -3.61 -2.71 -6.32
CA LEU A 146 -2.91 -1.47 -6.58
C LEU A 146 -1.42 -1.76 -6.67
N ALA A 147 -0.74 -1.04 -7.53
CA ALA A 147 0.69 -1.19 -7.71
C ALA A 147 1.38 0.16 -7.74
N ALA A 148 2.57 0.20 -7.16
CA ALA A 148 3.44 1.37 -7.21
C ALA A 148 4.86 0.91 -7.49
N THR A 149 5.61 1.72 -8.23
CA THR A 149 7.02 1.48 -8.52
C THR A 149 7.81 2.64 -7.95
N GLU A 150 8.69 2.35 -7.01
CA GLU A 150 9.46 3.36 -6.30
C GLU A 150 10.93 2.98 -6.25
N ALA A 151 11.80 4.00 -6.18
CA ALA A 151 13.24 3.79 -6.05
C ALA A 151 13.64 3.30 -4.65
N LYS A 152 12.77 3.45 -3.68
CA LYS A 152 12.98 3.04 -2.29
C LYS A 152 11.80 2.23 -1.80
N PRO A 153 12.00 1.32 -0.81
CA PRO A 153 10.88 0.61 -0.21
C PRO A 153 9.95 1.58 0.54
N ALA A 154 8.74 1.11 0.82
CA ALA A 154 7.79 1.89 1.61
C ALA A 154 8.37 2.13 3.02
N ASN A 155 8.41 3.38 3.43
CA ASN A 155 8.93 3.77 4.73
C ASN A 155 7.84 3.70 5.80
N PHE A 156 8.27 3.43 7.00
CA PHE A 156 7.40 3.33 8.17
C PHE A 156 7.03 4.69 8.74
#